data_31bead317ef795505cef16db39fe4530
#
_entry.id   31bead317ef795505cef16db39fe4530
#
_cell.length_a   1.000
_cell.length_b   1.000
_cell.length_c   1.000
_cell.angle_alpha   90.00
_cell.angle_beta   90.00
_cell.angle_gamma   90.00
#
_symmetry.space_group_name_H-M   'P 1'
#
loop_
_entity.id
_entity.type
_entity.pdbx_description
1 polymer ?
#
loop_
_entity_poly.entity_id
_entity_poly.type
_entity_poly.pdbx_seq_one_letter_code
_entity_poly.pdbx_strand_id
1 'polypeptide(L)'
;MLSLRITNSLPRSGFLVVGCMLAMLAGLLAQAPTQTDVRHRARELGIVVGQYPTGRWNAITDVPGVLVGHTTIIRGSGPLRVGEGPVRTGVTAVFPRKDIWSNGVFAATHALNGDGEMTGTHWIRDLETLNYPIMLTNTGSVGGVMDAVAQYTTAKHPEHQWDYLPVVAETFDGALNDILGRHVHYPEVAAALDSAHDGPVEEGNVGGGTGMLCFRFKCGIGTSSRQLPANEGGYKIGVLVQANFGSREQLTIDGVPVGRELTDQLPTASNRLPIADDGKEGSIIVVVATDAPVSSVQLERIARRAGLGLARTGSTSGNSSGDLFIAFSTANVIPLRGSEKELNIRFLTTDHVEPIFRATVEATEEAILNALTMAKTMEGISGHVAYQLPYDRLATIMAKYGRPLAMEPRRLF
;
A
#
# COMPACT_ATOMS: atom_id res chain seq x y z
N MET A 1 93.84 20.83 24.82
CA MET A 1 93.43 19.42 24.99
C MET A 1 91.94 19.44 25.28
N LEU A 2 91.14 19.20 24.25
CA LEU A 2 89.68 19.19 24.33
C LEU A 2 89.19 17.74 24.51
N SER A 3 88.41 17.52 25.55
CA SER A 3 87.74 16.26 25.78
C SER A 3 86.28 16.37 25.31
N LEU A 4 85.93 15.61 24.30
CA LEU A 4 84.52 15.45 23.84
C LEU A 4 83.81 14.38 24.68
N ARG A 5 82.68 14.72 25.35
CA ARG A 5 81.77 13.76 25.93
C ARG A 5 80.55 13.63 24.93
N ILE A 6 80.35 12.43 24.45
CA ILE A 6 79.15 12.07 23.65
C ILE A 6 78.11 11.56 24.63
N THR A 7 76.99 12.23 24.72
CA THR A 7 75.79 11.76 25.40
C THR A 7 74.77 11.19 24.38
N ASN A 8 74.55 9.88 24.46
CA ASN A 8 73.46 9.21 23.69
C ASN A 8 72.12 9.46 24.39
N SER A 9 71.24 10.17 23.73
CA SER A 9 69.80 10.24 24.04
C SER A 9 68.98 9.63 22.91
N LEU A 10 68.37 8.46 23.20
CA LEU A 10 67.36 7.84 22.30
C LEU A 10 66.03 8.54 22.51
N PRO A 11 65.27 8.85 21.43
CA PRO A 11 63.94 9.48 21.56
C PRO A 11 62.85 8.42 21.93
N ARG A 12 62.13 8.68 23.00
CA ARG A 12 60.97 7.94 23.52
C ARG A 12 59.66 8.27 22.76
N SER A 13 59.65 8.28 21.43
CA SER A 13 58.48 8.71 20.65
C SER A 13 57.82 7.59 19.80
N GLY A 14 58.28 6.33 19.96
CA GLY A 14 57.77 5.22 19.11
C GLY A 14 56.56 4.48 19.63
N PHE A 15 56.15 4.61 20.90
CA PHE A 15 55.07 3.80 21.49
C PHE A 15 53.69 4.43 21.49
N LEU A 16 53.54 5.73 21.20
CA LEU A 16 52.22 6.39 21.18
C LEU A 16 51.49 6.29 19.84
N VAL A 17 52.19 6.06 18.75
CA VAL A 17 51.57 6.02 17.38
C VAL A 17 50.94 4.67 17.08
N VAL A 18 51.45 3.57 17.63
CA VAL A 18 50.86 2.22 17.40
C VAL A 18 49.56 2.03 18.19
N GLY A 19 49.43 2.65 19.38
CA GLY A 19 48.20 2.59 20.16
C GLY A 19 47.01 3.33 19.53
N CYS A 20 47.24 4.44 18.83
CA CYS A 20 46.18 5.18 18.15
C CYS A 20 45.71 4.54 16.84
N MET A 21 46.56 3.81 16.12
CA MET A 21 46.15 3.08 14.93
C MET A 21 45.30 1.83 15.24
N LEU A 22 45.55 1.14 16.36
CA LEU A 22 44.73 0.03 16.80
C LEU A 22 43.38 0.46 17.36
N ALA A 23 43.26 1.66 17.93
CA ALA A 23 41.96 2.23 18.37
C ALA A 23 41.10 2.75 17.20
N MET A 24 41.70 3.17 16.08
CA MET A 24 40.94 3.58 14.88
C MET A 24 40.49 2.38 14.02
N LEU A 25 41.11 1.22 14.11
CA LEU A 25 40.64 0.01 13.40
C LEU A 25 39.48 -0.69 14.13
N ALA A 26 39.25 -0.43 15.43
CA ALA A 26 38.12 -0.98 16.16
C ALA A 26 36.77 -0.24 15.88
N GLY A 27 36.81 0.94 15.26
CA GLY A 27 35.65 1.76 14.94
C GLY A 27 35.02 1.47 13.54
N LEU A 28 35.62 0.61 12.73
CA LEU A 28 35.15 0.25 11.38
C LEU A 28 34.71 -1.21 11.26
N LEU A 29 34.25 -1.80 12.37
CA LEU A 29 33.32 -2.93 12.25
C LEU A 29 31.99 -2.33 11.82
N ALA A 30 31.79 -2.22 10.49
CA ALA A 30 30.48 -2.00 9.92
C ALA A 30 29.54 -2.98 10.62
N GLN A 31 28.56 -2.46 11.36
CA GLN A 31 27.48 -3.28 11.88
C GLN A 31 26.91 -4.02 10.67
N ALA A 32 27.11 -5.33 10.64
CA ALA A 32 26.40 -6.18 9.71
C ALA A 32 24.91 -5.81 9.82
N PRO A 33 24.18 -5.66 8.70
CA PRO A 33 22.76 -5.34 8.76
C PRO A 33 22.13 -6.34 9.71
N THR A 34 21.59 -5.83 10.81
CA THR A 34 20.88 -6.67 11.77
C THR A 34 19.76 -7.36 10.99
N GLN A 35 19.56 -8.64 11.22
CA GLN A 35 18.56 -9.51 10.58
C GLN A 35 17.12 -8.96 10.62
N THR A 36 16.95 -7.77 11.23
CA THR A 36 15.70 -7.03 11.47
C THR A 36 15.22 -6.16 10.31
N ASP A 37 15.97 -6.03 9.21
CA ASP A 37 15.61 -5.09 8.11
C ASP A 37 14.90 -5.77 6.92
N VAL A 38 14.83 -7.10 6.90
CA VAL A 38 14.08 -7.85 5.90
C VAL A 38 12.61 -7.91 6.32
N ARG A 39 11.72 -7.35 5.47
CA ARG A 39 10.28 -7.39 5.71
C ARG A 39 9.66 -8.63 5.07
N HIS A 40 8.62 -9.14 5.71
CA HIS A 40 7.93 -10.37 5.33
C HIS A 40 6.43 -10.13 5.23
N ARG A 41 5.80 -10.79 4.29
CA ARG A 41 4.34 -10.82 4.18
C ARG A 41 3.74 -11.62 5.35
N ALA A 42 2.47 -11.37 5.66
CA ALA A 42 1.78 -12.03 6.77
C ALA A 42 1.93 -13.57 6.74
N ARG A 43 1.77 -14.19 5.57
CA ARG A 43 1.93 -15.65 5.42
C ARG A 43 3.36 -16.12 5.64
N GLU A 44 4.37 -15.36 5.24
CA GLU A 44 5.78 -15.68 5.49
C GLU A 44 6.12 -15.65 6.99
N LEU A 45 5.34 -14.90 7.77
CA LEU A 45 5.40 -14.90 9.24
C LEU A 45 4.57 -16.03 9.88
N GLY A 46 3.85 -16.83 9.08
CA GLY A 46 2.95 -17.87 9.58
C GLY A 46 1.55 -17.34 9.94
N ILE A 47 1.22 -16.09 9.60
CA ILE A 47 -0.13 -15.54 9.80
C ILE A 47 -0.97 -15.89 8.58
N VAL A 48 -1.85 -16.88 8.72
CA VAL A 48 -2.71 -17.38 7.64
C VAL A 48 -4.16 -17.06 7.98
N VAL A 49 -4.71 -16.05 7.30
CA VAL A 49 -6.12 -15.67 7.46
C VAL A 49 -6.97 -16.24 6.33
N GLY A 50 -8.18 -16.68 6.69
CA GLY A 50 -9.12 -17.26 5.74
C GLY A 50 -8.87 -18.74 5.42
N GLN A 51 -9.71 -19.28 4.52
CA GLN A 51 -9.75 -20.70 4.17
C GLN A 51 -9.37 -20.98 2.71
N TYR A 52 -9.55 -20.01 1.82
CA TYR A 52 -9.23 -20.19 0.40
C TYR A 52 -7.72 -20.08 0.16
N PRO A 53 -7.17 -20.92 -0.73
CA PRO A 53 -5.79 -20.79 -1.18
C PRO A 53 -5.60 -19.45 -1.93
N THR A 54 -4.37 -18.97 -1.92
CA THR A 54 -3.97 -17.80 -2.70
C THR A 54 -3.73 -18.16 -4.17
N GLY A 55 -3.79 -17.15 -5.05
CA GLY A 55 -3.20 -17.29 -6.38
C GLY A 55 -1.67 -17.36 -6.32
N ARG A 56 -1.04 -17.41 -7.49
CA ARG A 56 0.42 -17.58 -7.63
C ARG A 56 1.24 -16.51 -6.91
N TRP A 57 0.84 -15.25 -7.06
CA TRP A 57 1.55 -14.09 -6.51
C TRP A 57 0.97 -13.64 -5.17
N ASN A 58 -0.19 -14.18 -4.81
CA ASN A 58 -1.01 -13.68 -3.71
C ASN A 58 -1.18 -12.15 -3.79
N ALA A 59 -1.52 -11.66 -4.97
CA ALA A 59 -1.65 -10.25 -5.30
C ALA A 59 -2.87 -10.00 -6.20
N ILE A 60 -3.31 -8.75 -6.30
CA ILE A 60 -4.43 -8.36 -7.17
C ILE A 60 -4.19 -8.77 -8.64
N THR A 61 -2.93 -8.83 -9.05
CA THR A 61 -2.46 -9.24 -10.37
C THR A 61 -2.61 -10.75 -10.67
N ASP A 62 -3.03 -11.56 -9.70
CA ASP A 62 -3.46 -12.93 -9.98
C ASP A 62 -4.76 -12.98 -10.79
N VAL A 63 -5.57 -11.90 -10.75
CA VAL A 63 -6.74 -11.76 -11.61
C VAL A 63 -6.26 -11.42 -13.02
N PRO A 64 -6.60 -12.24 -14.03
CA PRO A 64 -6.08 -12.08 -15.39
C PRO A 64 -6.39 -10.71 -15.98
N GLY A 65 -5.36 -10.06 -16.52
CA GLY A 65 -5.44 -8.76 -17.17
C GLY A 65 -5.15 -7.56 -16.26
N VAL A 66 -5.16 -7.75 -14.93
CA VAL A 66 -4.86 -6.69 -13.96
C VAL A 66 -3.36 -6.39 -13.94
N LEU A 67 -3.01 -5.10 -14.03
CA LEU A 67 -1.63 -4.62 -13.92
C LEU A 67 -1.53 -3.58 -12.79
N VAL A 68 -0.35 -3.50 -12.16
CA VAL A 68 -0.05 -2.50 -11.11
C VAL A 68 1.28 -1.84 -11.39
N GLY A 69 1.33 -0.51 -11.24
CA GLY A 69 2.56 0.26 -11.32
C GLY A 69 2.65 1.31 -10.20
N HIS A 70 3.87 1.63 -9.79
CA HIS A 70 4.12 2.57 -8.69
C HIS A 70 5.16 3.62 -9.08
N THR A 71 4.97 4.84 -8.58
CA THR A 71 6.04 5.84 -8.49
C THR A 71 6.13 6.34 -7.06
N THR A 72 7.28 6.15 -6.45
CA THR A 72 7.58 6.51 -5.06
C THR A 72 8.45 7.76 -5.01
N ILE A 73 8.08 8.74 -4.18
CA ILE A 73 8.82 10.00 -4.02
C ILE A 73 9.31 10.10 -2.57
N ILE A 74 10.59 9.91 -2.36
CA ILE A 74 11.26 10.07 -1.06
C ILE A 74 12.42 11.04 -1.26
N ARG A 75 12.31 12.28 -0.72
CA ARG A 75 13.36 13.28 -0.82
C ARG A 75 13.36 14.28 0.35
N GLY A 76 14.50 14.85 0.65
CA GLY A 76 14.68 15.84 1.70
C GLY A 76 14.57 15.26 3.11
N SER A 77 14.95 16.07 4.09
CA SER A 77 14.89 15.81 5.53
C SER A 77 14.85 17.13 6.31
N GLY A 78 14.52 17.10 7.60
CA GLY A 78 14.50 18.28 8.46
C GLY A 78 13.13 18.97 8.53
N PRO A 79 13.09 20.27 8.86
CA PRO A 79 11.84 21.03 9.06
C PRO A 79 10.97 21.07 7.80
N LEU A 80 9.64 21.04 7.99
CA LEU A 80 8.69 21.23 6.89
C LEU A 80 8.86 22.61 6.25
N ARG A 81 9.02 22.60 4.92
CA ARG A 81 8.93 23.78 4.06
C ARG A 81 7.97 23.45 2.92
N VAL A 82 6.82 24.09 2.91
CA VAL A 82 5.77 23.83 1.91
C VAL A 82 6.31 24.09 0.48
N GLY A 83 6.17 23.11 -0.39
CA GLY A 83 6.70 23.12 -1.75
C GLY A 83 8.14 22.61 -1.90
N GLU A 84 8.89 22.45 -0.79
CA GLU A 84 10.26 21.93 -0.79
C GLU A 84 10.35 20.53 -0.18
N GLY A 85 9.57 20.25 0.86
CA GLY A 85 9.55 18.97 1.57
C GLY A 85 9.88 19.06 3.06
N PRO A 86 10.25 17.94 3.72
CA PRO A 86 10.50 16.59 3.18
C PRO A 86 9.30 15.96 2.48
N VAL A 87 9.55 15.19 1.41
CA VAL A 87 8.52 14.51 0.61
C VAL A 87 8.53 13.02 0.91
N ARG A 88 7.36 12.47 1.25
CA ARG A 88 7.10 11.05 1.53
C ARG A 88 5.75 10.65 0.92
N THR A 89 5.70 10.57 -0.40
CA THR A 89 4.44 10.37 -1.14
C THR A 89 4.68 9.58 -2.42
N GLY A 90 3.68 9.48 -3.27
CA GLY A 90 3.77 8.84 -4.57
C GLY A 90 2.39 8.59 -5.19
N VAL A 91 2.38 7.77 -6.21
CA VAL A 91 1.18 7.37 -6.91
C VAL A 91 1.24 5.90 -7.31
N THR A 92 0.11 5.21 -7.22
CA THR A 92 -0.08 3.82 -7.65
C THR A 92 -1.14 3.79 -8.74
N ALA A 93 -0.86 3.10 -9.84
CA ALA A 93 -1.79 2.85 -10.93
C ALA A 93 -2.24 1.39 -10.89
N VAL A 94 -3.56 1.14 -10.93
CA VAL A 94 -4.15 -0.20 -11.06
C VAL A 94 -4.95 -0.23 -12.36
N PHE A 95 -4.51 -1.04 -13.32
CA PHE A 95 -5.19 -1.25 -14.57
C PHE A 95 -6.15 -2.44 -14.45
N PRO A 96 -7.45 -2.26 -14.68
CA PRO A 96 -8.40 -3.39 -14.75
C PRO A 96 -8.09 -4.35 -15.88
N ARG A 97 -7.50 -3.82 -16.97
CA ARG A 97 -7.09 -4.57 -18.15
C ARG A 97 -6.06 -3.75 -18.95
N LYS A 98 -5.21 -4.44 -19.70
CA LYS A 98 -4.14 -3.81 -20.48
C LYS A 98 -4.66 -2.83 -21.53
N ASP A 99 -5.79 -3.15 -22.15
CA ASP A 99 -6.44 -2.39 -23.22
C ASP A 99 -7.60 -1.50 -22.72
N ILE A 100 -7.52 -1.01 -21.47
CA ILE A 100 -8.54 -0.19 -20.81
C ILE A 100 -8.93 1.06 -21.62
N TRP A 101 -8.00 1.57 -22.40
CA TRP A 101 -8.20 2.75 -23.24
C TRP A 101 -9.16 2.52 -24.44
N SER A 102 -9.42 1.28 -24.77
CA SER A 102 -10.36 0.87 -25.85
C SER A 102 -11.52 0.04 -25.32
N ASN A 103 -11.35 -0.62 -24.17
CA ASN A 103 -12.29 -1.58 -23.63
C ASN A 103 -12.43 -1.39 -22.12
N GLY A 104 -13.60 -1.00 -21.66
CA GLY A 104 -13.94 -0.92 -20.24
C GLY A 104 -14.27 -2.28 -19.62
N VAL A 105 -14.54 -2.25 -18.34
CA VAL A 105 -15.02 -3.36 -17.51
C VAL A 105 -16.23 -2.94 -16.70
N PHE A 106 -17.06 -3.88 -16.26
CA PHE A 106 -18.06 -3.59 -15.23
C PHE A 106 -17.39 -3.26 -13.91
N ALA A 107 -17.88 -2.21 -13.26
CA ALA A 107 -17.40 -1.77 -11.95
C ALA A 107 -18.53 -1.24 -11.08
N ALA A 108 -18.28 -1.18 -9.78
CA ALA A 108 -19.13 -0.51 -8.81
C ALA A 108 -18.30 0.01 -7.65
N THR A 109 -18.83 1.02 -6.96
CA THR A 109 -18.20 1.64 -5.80
C THR A 109 -19.08 1.52 -4.56
N HIS A 110 -18.44 1.55 -3.38
CA HIS A 110 -19.13 1.59 -2.10
C HIS A 110 -18.35 2.48 -1.12
N ALA A 111 -19.01 3.48 -0.55
CA ALA A 111 -18.48 4.28 0.54
C ALA A 111 -19.00 3.68 1.87
N LEU A 112 -18.11 3.11 2.67
CA LEU A 112 -18.45 2.70 4.04
C LEU A 112 -18.51 3.90 4.96
N ASN A 113 -17.54 4.82 4.82
CA ASN A 113 -17.52 6.14 5.41
C ASN A 113 -16.91 7.15 4.41
N GLY A 114 -17.43 8.36 4.33
CA GLY A 114 -17.23 9.26 3.20
C GLY A 114 -16.28 10.44 3.44
N ASP A 115 -15.46 10.43 4.50
CA ASP A 115 -14.49 11.52 4.74
C ASP A 115 -13.21 11.35 3.90
N GLY A 116 -13.37 11.34 2.57
CA GLY A 116 -12.31 11.16 1.59
C GLY A 116 -12.81 11.35 0.16
N GLU A 117 -11.91 11.24 -0.82
CA GLU A 117 -12.23 11.43 -2.23
C GLU A 117 -11.90 10.19 -3.08
N MET A 118 -12.83 9.82 -3.92
CA MET A 118 -12.66 8.93 -5.07
C MET A 118 -13.39 9.53 -6.26
N THR A 119 -12.66 10.11 -7.19
CA THR A 119 -13.25 10.74 -8.37
C THR A 119 -13.88 9.71 -9.32
N GLY A 120 -14.77 10.15 -10.21
CA GLY A 120 -15.40 9.27 -11.20
C GLY A 120 -16.49 8.33 -10.67
N THR A 121 -16.79 8.34 -9.37
CA THR A 121 -17.79 7.45 -8.75
C THR A 121 -19.19 7.68 -9.29
N HIS A 122 -19.58 8.91 -9.67
CA HIS A 122 -20.86 9.21 -10.28
C HIS A 122 -20.98 8.56 -11.65
N TRP A 123 -19.93 8.63 -12.46
CA TRP A 123 -19.85 7.98 -13.75
C TRP A 123 -20.01 6.46 -13.64
N ILE A 124 -19.22 5.84 -12.74
CA ILE A 124 -19.28 4.39 -12.50
C ILE A 124 -20.69 3.97 -12.06
N ARG A 125 -21.33 4.76 -11.17
CA ARG A 125 -22.68 4.45 -10.69
C ARG A 125 -23.74 4.56 -11.78
N ASP A 126 -23.59 5.50 -12.71
CA ASP A 126 -24.57 5.78 -13.75
C ASP A 126 -24.43 4.86 -14.97
N LEU A 127 -23.18 4.58 -15.37
CA LEU A 127 -22.87 3.77 -16.55
C LEU A 127 -22.41 2.33 -16.21
N GLU A 128 -22.21 2.02 -14.93
CA GLU A 128 -21.81 0.69 -14.45
C GLU A 128 -20.44 0.21 -14.97
N THR A 129 -19.66 1.09 -15.60
CA THR A 129 -18.39 0.77 -16.26
C THR A 129 -17.24 1.60 -15.75
N LEU A 130 -16.06 1.00 -15.81
CA LEU A 130 -14.78 1.63 -15.56
C LEU A 130 -13.95 1.56 -16.85
N ASN A 131 -13.47 2.70 -17.32
CA ASN A 131 -12.75 2.87 -18.58
C ASN A 131 -11.40 3.59 -18.43
N TYR A 132 -10.92 3.72 -17.20
CA TYR A 132 -9.63 4.29 -16.84
C TYR A 132 -8.86 3.40 -15.87
N PRO A 133 -7.54 3.52 -15.78
CA PRO A 133 -6.80 3.03 -14.62
C PRO A 133 -7.28 3.72 -13.33
N ILE A 134 -7.28 2.99 -12.22
CA ILE A 134 -7.54 3.52 -10.88
C ILE A 134 -6.21 4.06 -10.35
N MET A 135 -6.18 5.35 -9.99
CA MET A 135 -4.99 5.99 -9.42
C MET A 135 -5.17 6.16 -7.93
N LEU A 136 -4.15 5.79 -7.14
CA LEU A 136 -4.12 5.98 -5.69
C LEU A 136 -2.99 6.94 -5.34
N THR A 137 -3.29 7.98 -4.55
CA THR A 137 -2.31 9.01 -4.19
C THR A 137 -2.64 9.62 -2.82
N ASN A 138 -2.11 10.80 -2.51
CA ASN A 138 -2.46 11.54 -1.30
C ASN A 138 -3.56 12.58 -1.55
N THR A 139 -4.22 13.02 -0.47
CA THR A 139 -5.32 14.00 -0.47
C THR A 139 -4.97 15.29 -1.23
N GLY A 140 -3.78 15.83 -1.03
CA GLY A 140 -3.34 17.07 -1.65
C GLY A 140 -3.11 16.98 -3.16
N SER A 141 -2.92 15.76 -3.70
CA SER A 141 -2.52 15.52 -5.09
C SER A 141 -3.65 15.05 -6.01
N VAL A 142 -4.87 14.81 -5.51
CA VAL A 142 -6.00 14.29 -6.31
C VAL A 142 -6.20 15.08 -7.61
N GLY A 143 -6.34 16.39 -7.52
CA GLY A 143 -6.56 17.25 -8.70
C GLY A 143 -5.40 17.23 -9.69
N GLY A 144 -4.14 17.22 -9.19
CA GLY A 144 -2.94 17.13 -10.03
C GLY A 144 -2.82 15.78 -10.74
N VAL A 145 -3.17 14.68 -10.07
CA VAL A 145 -3.19 13.34 -10.67
C VAL A 145 -4.30 13.21 -11.71
N MET A 146 -5.49 13.77 -11.46
CA MET A 146 -6.56 13.82 -12.47
C MET A 146 -6.11 14.53 -13.76
N ASP A 147 -5.53 15.72 -13.62
CA ASP A 147 -5.02 16.49 -14.75
C ASP A 147 -3.89 15.74 -15.49
N ALA A 148 -2.96 15.13 -14.75
CA ALA A 148 -1.87 14.34 -15.32
C ALA A 148 -2.36 13.11 -16.10
N VAL A 149 -3.38 12.40 -15.61
CA VAL A 149 -4.00 11.27 -16.35
C VAL A 149 -4.67 11.77 -17.63
N ALA A 150 -5.36 12.91 -17.59
CA ALA A 150 -5.96 13.51 -18.78
C ALA A 150 -4.90 13.90 -19.83
N GLN A 151 -3.78 14.51 -19.39
CA GLN A 151 -2.63 14.82 -20.24
C GLN A 151 -2.00 13.55 -20.86
N TYR A 152 -1.79 12.51 -20.04
CA TYR A 152 -1.25 11.22 -20.47
C TYR A 152 -2.16 10.58 -21.53
N THR A 153 -3.45 10.55 -21.28
CA THR A 153 -4.46 10.00 -22.20
C THR A 153 -4.44 10.75 -23.54
N THR A 154 -4.44 12.08 -23.51
CA THR A 154 -4.36 12.90 -24.73
C THR A 154 -3.08 12.63 -25.53
N ALA A 155 -1.95 12.43 -24.85
CA ALA A 155 -0.66 12.25 -25.49
C ALA A 155 -0.43 10.82 -26.03
N LYS A 156 -0.91 9.79 -25.33
CA LYS A 156 -0.60 8.38 -25.59
C LYS A 156 -1.77 7.60 -26.17
N HIS A 157 -3.01 8.02 -25.90
CA HIS A 157 -4.25 7.34 -26.24
C HIS A 157 -5.26 8.31 -26.86
N PRO A 158 -4.93 8.93 -28.01
CA PRO A 158 -5.80 9.91 -28.65
C PRO A 158 -7.16 9.33 -29.09
N GLU A 159 -7.26 8.01 -29.17
CA GLU A 159 -8.53 7.30 -29.38
C GLU A 159 -9.53 7.45 -28.23
N HIS A 160 -9.05 7.78 -27.01
CA HIS A 160 -9.84 7.92 -25.79
C HIS A 160 -10.13 9.41 -25.44
N GLN A 161 -10.50 10.23 -26.41
CA GLN A 161 -10.49 11.70 -26.28
C GLN A 161 -11.69 12.32 -25.55
N TRP A 162 -12.74 11.59 -25.21
CA TRP A 162 -14.01 12.24 -24.85
C TRP A 162 -14.41 12.16 -23.38
N ASP A 163 -13.76 11.32 -22.59
CA ASP A 163 -14.13 11.04 -21.20
C ASP A 163 -12.98 11.35 -20.26
N TYR A 164 -12.82 12.60 -19.87
CA TYR A 164 -11.76 13.02 -18.94
C TYR A 164 -12.16 12.86 -17.47
N LEU A 165 -12.64 11.66 -17.09
CA LEU A 165 -13.11 11.37 -15.74
C LEU A 165 -12.34 10.20 -15.08
N PRO A 166 -11.00 10.31 -14.93
CA PRO A 166 -10.22 9.25 -14.29
C PRO A 166 -10.64 9.04 -12.85
N VAL A 167 -10.50 7.78 -12.39
CA VAL A 167 -10.70 7.42 -10.99
C VAL A 167 -9.40 7.69 -10.24
N VAL A 168 -9.43 8.68 -9.34
CA VAL A 168 -8.33 9.01 -8.44
C VAL A 168 -8.85 8.96 -7.01
N ALA A 169 -8.28 8.08 -6.20
CA ALA A 169 -8.61 7.91 -4.79
C ALA A 169 -7.43 8.25 -3.90
N GLU A 170 -7.70 8.62 -2.65
CA GLU A 170 -6.68 9.19 -1.80
C GLU A 170 -6.76 8.71 -0.34
N THR A 171 -5.63 8.84 0.35
CA THR A 171 -5.53 8.83 1.80
C THR A 171 -4.55 9.93 2.25
N PHE A 172 -4.63 10.36 3.52
CA PHE A 172 -3.88 11.51 4.04
C PHE A 172 -2.47 11.10 4.50
N ASP A 173 -1.41 11.61 3.86
CA ASP A 173 -0.01 11.36 4.21
C ASP A 173 0.69 12.50 4.98
N GLY A 174 -0.05 13.54 5.37
CA GLY A 174 0.51 14.75 5.95
C GLY A 174 1.21 14.57 7.31
N ALA A 175 1.17 13.39 7.92
CA ALA A 175 1.96 13.08 9.10
C ALA A 175 3.47 12.98 8.81
N LEU A 176 3.84 12.55 7.60
CA LEU A 176 5.24 12.36 7.19
C LEU A 176 5.62 13.20 5.97
N ASN A 177 4.65 13.70 5.21
CA ASN A 177 4.84 14.33 3.91
C ASN A 177 4.50 15.83 3.95
N ASP A 178 5.21 16.61 3.14
CA ASP A 178 4.78 17.95 2.72
C ASP A 178 3.57 17.86 1.79
N ILE A 179 2.39 17.57 2.35
CA ILE A 179 1.16 17.34 1.58
C ILE A 179 0.67 18.60 0.85
N LEU A 180 0.90 19.79 1.42
CA LEU A 180 0.52 21.06 0.80
C LEU A 180 1.40 21.43 -0.39
N GLY A 181 2.58 20.84 -0.50
CA GLY A 181 3.50 21.01 -1.63
C GLY A 181 3.03 20.31 -2.91
N ARG A 182 2.10 19.36 -2.84
CA ARG A 182 1.47 18.68 -3.99
C ARG A 182 2.49 18.10 -4.96
N HIS A 183 3.39 17.25 -4.48
CA HIS A 183 4.58 16.80 -5.20
C HIS A 183 4.34 15.71 -6.25
N VAL A 184 3.11 15.27 -6.50
CA VAL A 184 2.77 14.28 -7.54
C VAL A 184 2.27 15.02 -8.78
N HIS A 185 3.04 14.98 -9.86
CA HIS A 185 2.80 15.67 -11.11
C HIS A 185 2.80 14.70 -12.29
N TYR A 186 2.70 15.23 -13.52
CA TYR A 186 2.67 14.42 -14.75
C TYR A 186 3.81 13.40 -14.87
N PRO A 187 5.09 13.71 -14.59
CA PRO A 187 6.18 12.73 -14.73
C PRO A 187 5.99 11.50 -13.81
N GLU A 188 5.53 11.72 -12.59
CA GLU A 188 5.32 10.64 -11.61
C GLU A 188 4.11 9.78 -12.00
N VAL A 189 3.05 10.40 -12.48
CA VAL A 189 1.84 9.71 -12.95
C VAL A 189 2.15 8.91 -14.21
N ALA A 190 2.83 9.50 -15.20
CA ALA A 190 3.24 8.82 -16.42
C ALA A 190 4.13 7.62 -16.13
N ALA A 191 5.12 7.77 -15.21
CA ALA A 191 6.00 6.68 -14.82
C ALA A 191 5.24 5.53 -14.14
N ALA A 192 4.23 5.82 -13.29
CA ALA A 192 3.40 4.79 -12.68
C ALA A 192 2.54 4.05 -13.71
N LEU A 193 1.99 4.77 -14.69
CA LEU A 193 1.21 4.17 -15.78
C LEU A 193 2.09 3.32 -16.71
N ASP A 194 3.27 3.83 -17.09
CA ASP A 194 4.20 3.14 -18.00
C ASP A 194 4.87 1.91 -17.35
N SER A 195 5.04 1.89 -16.01
CA SER A 195 5.64 0.78 -15.27
C SER A 195 4.65 -0.33 -14.90
N ALA A 196 3.37 -0.16 -15.17
CA ALA A 196 2.36 -1.13 -14.77
C ALA A 196 2.56 -2.49 -15.44
N HIS A 197 2.60 -3.54 -14.62
CA HIS A 197 2.86 -4.92 -15.05
C HIS A 197 2.03 -5.92 -14.25
N ASP A 198 1.91 -7.14 -14.77
CA ASP A 198 1.41 -8.30 -14.05
C ASP A 198 2.53 -8.95 -13.19
N GLY A 199 2.16 -9.86 -12.31
CA GLY A 199 3.14 -10.54 -11.45
C GLY A 199 3.17 -10.02 -10.02
N PRO A 200 4.31 -10.13 -9.31
CA PRO A 200 4.43 -9.65 -7.94
C PRO A 200 4.21 -8.13 -7.85
N VAL A 201 3.51 -7.68 -6.82
CA VAL A 201 3.27 -6.26 -6.53
C VAL A 201 4.13 -5.85 -5.34
N GLU A 202 4.81 -4.71 -5.43
CA GLU A 202 5.52 -4.13 -4.30
C GLU A 202 4.56 -3.62 -3.23
N GLU A 203 4.94 -3.79 -1.95
CA GLU A 203 4.08 -3.49 -0.79
C GLU A 203 4.81 -2.63 0.26
N GLY A 204 4.05 -2.05 1.18
CA GLY A 204 4.58 -1.15 2.22
C GLY A 204 4.75 0.28 1.73
N ASN A 205 5.95 0.85 1.91
CA ASN A 205 6.26 2.26 1.66
C ASN A 205 6.44 2.59 0.18
N VAL A 206 5.52 2.21 -0.68
CA VAL A 206 5.63 2.37 -2.14
C VAL A 206 4.44 3.10 -2.72
N GLY A 207 4.64 3.77 -3.85
CA GLY A 207 3.59 4.46 -4.57
C GLY A 207 2.79 5.41 -3.68
N GLY A 208 1.47 5.42 -3.83
CA GLY A 208 0.57 6.19 -2.98
C GLY A 208 0.63 5.83 -1.49
N GLY A 209 1.13 4.63 -1.14
CA GLY A 209 1.30 4.17 0.25
C GLY A 209 2.55 4.70 0.97
N THR A 210 3.40 5.47 0.29
CA THR A 210 4.72 5.88 0.81
C THR A 210 4.67 6.57 2.17
N GLY A 211 3.78 7.54 2.38
CA GLY A 211 3.67 8.30 3.64
C GLY A 211 2.61 7.81 4.63
N MET A 212 1.95 6.67 4.36
CA MET A 212 0.76 6.21 5.07
C MET A 212 1.06 5.48 6.38
N LEU A 213 0.13 5.60 7.34
CA LEU A 213 0.17 4.94 8.64
C LEU A 213 -1.12 4.16 8.87
N CYS A 214 -1.05 2.91 9.35
CA CYS A 214 -2.23 2.23 9.85
C CYS A 214 -2.01 1.72 11.28
N PHE A 215 -3.04 1.85 12.10
CA PHE A 215 -2.95 1.57 13.53
C PHE A 215 -1.76 2.28 14.20
N ARG A 216 -1.38 3.46 13.70
CA ARG A 216 -0.23 4.25 14.14
C ARG A 216 1.12 3.52 14.04
N PHE A 217 1.23 2.52 13.19
CA PHE A 217 2.47 1.99 12.64
C PHE A 217 2.69 2.52 11.22
N LYS A 218 3.92 2.44 10.71
CA LYS A 218 4.16 2.64 9.29
C LYS A 218 3.41 1.57 8.51
N CYS A 219 2.73 2.00 7.45
CA CYS A 219 1.88 1.17 6.61
C CYS A 219 2.03 1.58 5.14
N GLY A 220 1.04 1.28 4.28
CA GLY A 220 1.09 1.72 2.88
C GLY A 220 0.27 0.86 1.95
N ILE A 221 0.89 0.39 0.86
CA ILE A 221 0.28 -0.53 -0.09
C ILE A 221 0.35 -1.96 0.43
N GLY A 222 -0.75 -2.70 0.28
CA GLY A 222 -0.77 -4.14 0.50
C GLY A 222 -1.69 -4.83 -0.50
N THR A 223 -1.43 -6.10 -0.76
CA THR A 223 -2.21 -6.86 -1.72
C THR A 223 -2.35 -8.32 -1.31
N SER A 224 -3.39 -8.97 -1.78
CA SER A 224 -3.55 -10.43 -1.66
C SER A 224 -4.54 -10.96 -2.69
N SER A 225 -4.65 -12.28 -2.80
CA SER A 225 -5.63 -12.93 -3.67
C SER A 225 -6.20 -14.20 -3.05
N ARG A 226 -7.32 -14.65 -3.61
CA ARG A 226 -7.93 -15.95 -3.33
C ARG A 226 -8.30 -16.65 -4.65
N GLN A 227 -8.05 -17.96 -4.68
CA GLN A 227 -8.45 -18.84 -5.75
C GLN A 227 -9.59 -19.73 -5.27
N LEU A 228 -10.77 -19.58 -5.84
CA LEU A 228 -11.90 -20.47 -5.53
C LEU A 228 -11.66 -21.86 -6.10
N PRO A 229 -12.13 -22.92 -5.43
CA PRO A 229 -12.09 -24.28 -5.98
C PRO A 229 -13.03 -24.42 -7.20
N ALA A 230 -12.76 -25.40 -8.04
CA ALA A 230 -13.50 -25.61 -9.29
C ALA A 230 -15.01 -25.80 -9.08
N ASN A 231 -15.42 -26.46 -8.00
CA ASN A 231 -16.83 -26.66 -7.66
C ASN A 231 -17.53 -25.35 -7.18
N GLU A 232 -16.77 -24.30 -6.89
CA GLU A 232 -17.27 -22.94 -6.58
C GLU A 232 -17.00 -21.96 -7.75
N GLY A 233 -16.72 -22.48 -8.95
CA GLY A 233 -16.54 -21.73 -10.17
C GLY A 233 -15.09 -21.46 -10.57
N GLY A 234 -14.10 -21.76 -9.70
CA GLY A 234 -12.69 -21.60 -10.01
C GLY A 234 -12.21 -20.16 -10.20
N TYR A 235 -13.00 -19.18 -9.76
CA TYR A 235 -12.71 -17.75 -9.96
C TYR A 235 -11.59 -17.26 -9.03
N LYS A 236 -10.94 -16.20 -9.46
CA LYS A 236 -9.93 -15.46 -8.69
C LYS A 236 -10.52 -14.15 -8.17
N ILE A 237 -10.16 -13.85 -6.95
CA ILE A 237 -10.43 -12.57 -6.31
C ILE A 237 -9.10 -11.98 -5.88
N GLY A 238 -8.80 -10.76 -6.32
CA GLY A 238 -7.59 -10.03 -5.94
C GLY A 238 -7.96 -8.72 -5.26
N VAL A 239 -7.20 -8.34 -4.26
CA VAL A 239 -7.39 -7.10 -3.50
C VAL A 239 -6.08 -6.33 -3.44
N LEU A 240 -6.15 -5.01 -3.64
CA LEU A 240 -5.08 -4.07 -3.33
C LEU A 240 -5.65 -2.98 -2.42
N VAL A 241 -4.90 -2.64 -1.36
CA VAL A 241 -5.27 -1.56 -0.44
C VAL A 241 -4.20 -0.47 -0.40
N GLN A 242 -4.65 0.78 -0.24
CA GLN A 242 -3.84 1.87 0.28
C GLN A 242 -4.35 2.18 1.68
N ALA A 243 -3.58 1.76 2.70
CA ALA A 243 -4.01 1.73 4.09
C ALA A 243 -3.40 2.86 4.91
N ASN A 244 -4.26 3.71 5.48
CA ASN A 244 -3.90 4.85 6.34
C ASN A 244 -4.99 5.08 7.40
N PHE A 245 -5.22 4.12 8.30
CA PHE A 245 -6.37 4.15 9.21
C PHE A 245 -6.07 3.50 10.56
N GLY A 246 -6.98 3.70 11.52
CA GLY A 246 -7.09 2.96 12.78
C GLY A 246 -6.23 3.47 13.93
N SER A 247 -6.75 3.35 15.13
CA SER A 247 -6.04 3.61 16.38
C SER A 247 -5.21 2.40 16.79
N ARG A 248 -4.11 2.62 17.51
CA ARG A 248 -3.17 1.57 17.95
C ARG A 248 -3.87 0.43 18.69
N GLU A 249 -4.70 0.74 19.64
CA GLU A 249 -5.38 -0.22 20.52
C GLU A 249 -6.41 -1.10 19.80
N GLN A 250 -6.84 -0.70 18.61
CA GLN A 250 -7.81 -1.46 17.80
C GLN A 250 -7.15 -2.62 17.06
N LEU A 251 -5.83 -2.52 16.73
CA LEU A 251 -5.16 -3.52 15.89
C LEU A 251 -5.37 -4.95 16.40
N THR A 252 -5.99 -5.75 15.55
CA THR A 252 -6.21 -7.18 15.75
C THR A 252 -5.57 -7.95 14.60
N ILE A 253 -4.80 -8.99 14.90
CA ILE A 253 -4.16 -9.87 13.93
C ILE A 253 -4.54 -11.30 14.24
N ASP A 254 -5.23 -11.98 13.32
CA ASP A 254 -5.74 -13.36 13.52
C ASP A 254 -6.48 -13.52 14.86
N GLY A 255 -7.32 -12.55 15.21
CA GLY A 255 -8.09 -12.51 16.44
C GLY A 255 -7.31 -12.11 17.71
N VAL A 256 -6.00 -11.87 17.61
CA VAL A 256 -5.15 -11.46 18.73
C VAL A 256 -5.15 -9.93 18.85
N PRO A 257 -5.43 -9.33 20.02
CA PRO A 257 -5.49 -7.87 20.21
C PRO A 257 -4.07 -7.26 20.32
N VAL A 258 -3.29 -7.35 19.25
CA VAL A 258 -1.86 -6.98 19.18
C VAL A 258 -1.64 -5.51 19.56
N GLY A 259 -2.54 -4.63 19.15
CA GLY A 259 -2.41 -3.21 19.41
C GLY A 259 -2.45 -2.82 20.89
N ARG A 260 -3.18 -3.59 21.70
CA ARG A 260 -3.26 -3.39 23.17
C ARG A 260 -1.96 -3.80 23.90
N GLU A 261 -1.15 -4.65 23.27
CA GLU A 261 0.14 -5.11 23.80
C GLU A 261 1.32 -4.27 23.32
N LEU A 262 1.14 -3.44 22.26
CA LEU A 262 2.19 -2.63 21.63
C LEU A 262 1.88 -1.12 21.79
N THR A 263 1.80 -0.64 23.02
CA THR A 263 1.36 0.74 23.33
C THR A 263 2.48 1.79 23.29
N ASP A 264 3.74 1.38 23.25
CA ASP A 264 4.93 2.22 23.46
C ASP A 264 5.61 2.73 22.19
N GLN A 265 5.40 2.09 21.04
CA GLN A 265 5.99 2.51 19.75
C GLN A 265 4.99 3.36 18.94
N LEU A 266 4.59 4.49 19.48
CA LEU A 266 3.74 5.44 18.76
C LEU A 266 4.58 6.33 17.85
N PRO A 267 4.03 6.88 16.76
CA PRO A 267 4.70 7.87 15.94
C PRO A 267 5.20 9.03 16.81
N THR A 268 6.44 9.45 16.60
CA THR A 268 7.00 10.59 17.32
C THR A 268 6.68 11.88 16.59
N ALA A 269 6.09 12.84 17.29
CA ALA A 269 5.94 14.20 16.81
C ALA A 269 6.88 15.09 17.61
N SER A 270 7.87 15.69 16.98
CA SER A 270 8.83 16.58 17.67
C SER A 270 8.27 17.97 17.97
N ASN A 271 7.20 18.38 17.27
CA ASN A 271 6.42 19.61 17.52
C ASN A 271 5.04 19.45 16.87
N ARG A 272 4.02 20.11 17.45
CA ARG A 272 2.68 20.10 16.89
C ARG A 272 2.70 20.64 15.47
N LEU A 273 2.35 19.79 14.51
CA LEU A 273 2.06 20.23 13.16
C LEU A 273 0.85 21.16 13.18
N PRO A 274 0.82 22.17 12.30
CA PRO A 274 -0.40 22.95 12.06
C PRO A 274 -1.54 22.08 11.48
N ILE A 275 -1.22 20.88 10.98
CA ILE A 275 -2.18 19.84 10.54
C ILE A 275 -2.05 18.71 11.54
N ALA A 276 -2.89 18.69 12.54
CA ALA A 276 -2.81 17.77 13.66
C ALA A 276 -3.10 16.32 13.20
N ASP A 277 -2.14 15.41 13.46
CA ASP A 277 -2.50 14.04 13.80
C ASP A 277 -3.09 14.10 15.21
N ASP A 278 -4.38 14.40 15.32
CA ASP A 278 -5.13 14.48 16.57
C ASP A 278 -5.56 13.10 17.07
N GLY A 279 -4.97 12.04 16.49
CA GLY A 279 -5.31 10.65 16.80
C GLY A 279 -6.60 10.17 16.15
N LYS A 280 -7.18 10.97 15.23
CA LYS A 280 -8.36 10.55 14.46
C LYS A 280 -8.00 9.43 13.49
N GLU A 281 -8.97 8.57 13.26
CA GLU A 281 -8.85 7.49 12.29
C GLU A 281 -8.75 8.08 10.89
N GLY A 282 -7.72 7.66 10.14
CA GLY A 282 -7.54 8.05 8.74
C GLY A 282 -8.33 7.14 7.79
N SER A 283 -7.93 7.09 6.52
CA SER A 283 -8.70 6.54 5.40
C SER A 283 -8.13 5.21 4.89
N ILE A 284 -8.94 4.43 4.18
CA ILE A 284 -8.48 3.29 3.38
C ILE A 284 -9.15 3.25 2.01
N ILE A 285 -8.36 3.04 0.97
CA ILE A 285 -8.89 2.70 -0.35
C ILE A 285 -8.70 1.21 -0.56
N VAL A 286 -9.78 0.53 -0.98
CA VAL A 286 -9.75 -0.89 -1.33
C VAL A 286 -10.18 -1.07 -2.78
N VAL A 287 -9.31 -1.68 -3.57
CA VAL A 287 -9.56 -2.09 -4.95
C VAL A 287 -9.74 -3.59 -4.99
N VAL A 288 -10.90 -4.07 -5.44
CA VAL A 288 -11.23 -5.49 -5.56
C VAL A 288 -11.38 -5.84 -7.04
N ALA A 289 -10.64 -6.85 -7.48
CA ALA A 289 -10.72 -7.39 -8.83
C ALA A 289 -11.22 -8.83 -8.81
N THR A 290 -11.97 -9.24 -9.85
CA THR A 290 -12.32 -10.65 -10.05
C THR A 290 -12.43 -10.98 -11.54
N ASP A 291 -12.20 -12.23 -11.91
CA ASP A 291 -12.50 -12.79 -13.23
C ASP A 291 -13.87 -13.50 -13.27
N ALA A 292 -14.64 -13.44 -12.19
CA ALA A 292 -16.02 -13.94 -12.18
C ALA A 292 -16.93 -13.04 -13.01
N PRO A 293 -17.84 -13.59 -13.82
CA PRO A 293 -18.79 -12.81 -14.59
C PRO A 293 -19.94 -12.32 -13.69
N VAL A 294 -19.73 -11.18 -13.07
CA VAL A 294 -20.67 -10.54 -12.14
C VAL A 294 -21.17 -9.21 -12.68
N SER A 295 -22.41 -8.85 -12.34
CA SER A 295 -23.02 -7.56 -12.68
C SER A 295 -22.49 -6.45 -11.77
N SER A 296 -22.75 -5.19 -12.14
CA SER A 296 -22.41 -4.01 -11.30
C SER A 296 -23.10 -4.05 -9.95
N VAL A 297 -24.36 -4.50 -9.85
CA VAL A 297 -25.06 -4.71 -8.58
C VAL A 297 -24.35 -5.77 -7.70
N GLN A 298 -23.87 -6.85 -8.33
CA GLN A 298 -23.10 -7.86 -7.61
C GLN A 298 -21.71 -7.31 -7.21
N LEU A 299 -21.08 -6.48 -8.05
CA LEU A 299 -19.82 -5.81 -7.73
C LEU A 299 -19.96 -4.82 -6.56
N GLU A 300 -21.05 -4.06 -6.48
CA GLU A 300 -21.31 -3.22 -5.30
C GLU A 300 -21.41 -4.07 -4.02
N ARG A 301 -22.10 -5.22 -4.10
CA ARG A 301 -22.18 -6.15 -2.98
C ARG A 301 -20.83 -6.77 -2.62
N ILE A 302 -19.93 -6.99 -3.60
CA ILE A 302 -18.54 -7.43 -3.39
C ILE A 302 -17.74 -6.31 -2.73
N ALA A 303 -17.77 -5.09 -3.26
CA ALA A 303 -17.09 -3.93 -2.67
C ALA A 303 -17.48 -3.73 -1.19
N ARG A 304 -18.76 -3.82 -0.87
CA ARG A 304 -19.27 -3.74 0.50
C ARG A 304 -18.65 -4.78 1.46
N ARG A 305 -18.25 -5.97 0.97
CA ARG A 305 -17.59 -7.01 1.78
C ARG A 305 -16.17 -6.66 2.20
N ALA A 306 -15.51 -5.75 1.48
CA ALA A 306 -14.20 -5.24 1.90
C ALA A 306 -14.26 -4.63 3.32
N GLY A 307 -15.36 -3.96 3.67
CA GLY A 307 -15.58 -3.45 5.03
C GLY A 307 -15.57 -4.52 6.13
N LEU A 308 -16.00 -5.75 5.83
CA LEU A 308 -15.90 -6.86 6.77
C LEU A 308 -14.46 -7.36 6.95
N GLY A 309 -13.66 -7.34 5.89
CA GLY A 309 -12.21 -7.61 5.97
C GLY A 309 -11.47 -6.55 6.77
N LEU A 310 -11.80 -5.27 6.54
CA LEU A 310 -11.30 -4.14 7.32
C LEU A 310 -11.63 -4.30 8.82
N ALA A 311 -12.87 -4.63 9.16
CA ALA A 311 -13.30 -4.82 10.54
C ALA A 311 -12.57 -5.96 11.26
N ARG A 312 -12.13 -7.02 10.53
CA ARG A 312 -11.36 -8.12 11.11
C ARG A 312 -9.97 -7.70 11.61
N THR A 313 -9.41 -6.63 11.05
CA THR A 313 -8.15 -6.06 11.53
C THR A 313 -8.33 -5.13 12.74
N GLY A 314 -9.60 -4.90 13.16
CA GLY A 314 -9.97 -4.14 14.34
C GLY A 314 -10.51 -2.75 14.08
N SER A 315 -10.50 -2.26 12.84
CA SER A 315 -11.07 -0.95 12.50
C SER A 315 -12.56 -0.91 12.73
N THR A 316 -13.04 0.23 13.22
CA THR A 316 -14.46 0.55 13.38
C THR A 316 -14.94 1.59 12.36
N SER A 317 -14.10 1.95 11.38
CA SER A 317 -14.43 2.99 10.39
C SER A 317 -14.85 4.30 11.05
N GLY A 318 -13.91 4.95 11.75
CA GLY A 318 -14.18 6.15 12.56
C GLY A 318 -14.74 7.32 11.76
N ASN A 319 -15.35 8.27 12.46
CA ASN A 319 -16.09 9.37 11.82
C ASN A 319 -15.27 10.20 10.82
N SER A 320 -13.96 10.34 11.03
CA SER A 320 -13.04 11.07 10.15
C SER A 320 -12.29 10.15 9.15
N SER A 321 -12.75 8.93 8.94
CA SER A 321 -12.17 7.99 7.97
C SER A 321 -12.85 8.11 6.61
N GLY A 322 -12.06 8.12 5.54
CA GLY A 322 -12.54 7.96 4.15
C GLY A 322 -12.35 6.51 3.71
N ASP A 323 -13.34 5.66 3.98
CA ASP A 323 -13.26 4.23 3.66
C ASP A 323 -14.02 3.97 2.36
N LEU A 324 -13.28 4.05 1.22
CA LEU A 324 -13.84 4.03 -0.12
C LEU A 324 -13.38 2.79 -0.86
N PHE A 325 -14.33 2.05 -1.43
CA PHE A 325 -14.10 0.78 -2.07
C PHE A 325 -14.57 0.79 -3.51
N ILE A 326 -13.80 0.16 -4.40
CA ILE A 326 -14.15 -0.07 -5.79
C ILE A 326 -13.95 -1.55 -6.14
N ALA A 327 -14.92 -2.15 -6.81
CA ALA A 327 -14.81 -3.51 -7.33
C ALA A 327 -15.05 -3.52 -8.83
N PHE A 328 -14.31 -4.36 -9.57
CA PHE A 328 -14.48 -4.55 -10.99
C PHE A 328 -14.31 -6.02 -11.40
N SER A 329 -14.86 -6.37 -12.57
CA SER A 329 -14.74 -7.72 -13.14
C SER A 329 -14.11 -7.68 -14.52
N THR A 330 -13.07 -8.50 -14.72
CA THR A 330 -12.40 -8.67 -16.02
C THR A 330 -13.10 -9.65 -16.96
N ALA A 331 -14.18 -10.31 -16.52
CA ALA A 331 -14.86 -11.40 -17.25
C ALA A 331 -15.58 -10.95 -18.52
N ASN A 332 -16.11 -9.74 -18.52
CA ASN A 332 -16.77 -9.14 -19.67
C ASN A 332 -15.96 -7.96 -20.20
N VAL A 333 -15.95 -7.83 -21.53
CA VAL A 333 -15.28 -6.73 -22.22
C VAL A 333 -16.33 -5.76 -22.70
N ILE A 334 -16.21 -4.49 -22.35
CA ILE A 334 -17.13 -3.43 -22.74
C ILE A 334 -16.43 -2.52 -23.74
N PRO A 335 -16.65 -2.68 -25.07
CA PRO A 335 -16.04 -1.80 -26.06
C PRO A 335 -16.49 -0.35 -25.83
N LEU A 336 -15.54 0.58 -25.72
CA LEU A 336 -15.86 2.01 -25.54
C LEU A 336 -16.34 2.66 -26.84
N ARG A 337 -15.91 2.10 -27.97
CA ARG A 337 -16.35 2.49 -29.30
C ARG A 337 -16.58 1.22 -30.12
N GLY A 338 -17.81 0.94 -30.44
CA GLY A 338 -18.21 -0.20 -31.27
C GLY A 338 -19.31 0.15 -32.22
N SER A 339 -19.39 -0.58 -33.32
CA SER A 339 -20.55 -0.57 -34.22
C SER A 339 -21.70 -1.43 -33.69
N GLU A 340 -21.42 -2.21 -32.65
CA GLU A 340 -22.38 -3.13 -32.05
C GLU A 340 -23.45 -2.36 -31.29
N LYS A 341 -24.71 -2.67 -31.61
CA LYS A 341 -25.87 -2.10 -30.90
C LYS A 341 -26.22 -2.86 -29.63
N GLU A 342 -25.74 -4.07 -29.50
CA GLU A 342 -26.05 -4.99 -28.41
C GLU A 342 -24.77 -5.76 -28.03
N LEU A 343 -24.59 -6.02 -26.73
CA LEU A 343 -23.49 -6.83 -26.20
C LEU A 343 -24.02 -8.11 -25.59
N ASN A 344 -23.34 -9.23 -25.83
CA ASN A 344 -23.57 -10.49 -25.14
C ASN A 344 -22.80 -10.52 -23.85
N ILE A 345 -23.47 -10.38 -22.71
CA ILE A 345 -22.87 -10.31 -21.38
C ILE A 345 -23.22 -11.56 -20.59
N ARG A 346 -22.24 -12.11 -19.87
CA ARG A 346 -22.41 -13.24 -18.95
C ARG A 346 -22.53 -12.73 -17.53
N PHE A 347 -23.47 -13.32 -16.78
CA PHE A 347 -23.61 -13.04 -15.34
C PHE A 347 -23.77 -14.33 -14.55
N LEU A 348 -23.19 -14.38 -13.36
CA LEU A 348 -23.49 -15.40 -12.36
C LEU A 348 -24.91 -15.18 -11.81
N THR A 349 -25.62 -16.29 -11.59
CA THR A 349 -26.87 -16.23 -10.82
C THR A 349 -26.57 -15.88 -9.37
N THR A 350 -27.52 -15.27 -8.69
CA THR A 350 -27.37 -14.74 -7.33
C THR A 350 -26.89 -15.81 -6.31
N ASP A 351 -27.32 -17.05 -6.48
CA ASP A 351 -26.99 -18.15 -5.57
C ASP A 351 -25.52 -18.61 -5.64
N HIS A 352 -24.75 -18.15 -6.65
CA HIS A 352 -23.36 -18.53 -6.86
C HIS A 352 -22.35 -17.43 -6.48
N VAL A 353 -22.78 -16.32 -5.88
CA VAL A 353 -21.90 -15.20 -5.53
C VAL A 353 -21.29 -15.33 -4.12
N GLU A 354 -21.84 -16.16 -3.25
CA GLU A 354 -21.41 -16.28 -1.84
C GLU A 354 -19.93 -16.63 -1.66
N PRO A 355 -19.31 -17.56 -2.43
CA PRO A 355 -17.88 -17.83 -2.33
C PRO A 355 -17.01 -16.59 -2.63
N ILE A 356 -17.43 -15.75 -3.59
CA ILE A 356 -16.73 -14.51 -3.95
C ILE A 356 -16.76 -13.51 -2.78
N PHE A 357 -17.89 -13.40 -2.06
CA PHE A 357 -18.01 -12.55 -0.88
C PHE A 357 -17.02 -12.98 0.22
N ARG A 358 -16.96 -14.28 0.52
CA ARG A 358 -16.02 -14.82 1.51
C ARG A 358 -14.57 -14.54 1.11
N ALA A 359 -14.22 -14.84 -0.14
CA ALA A 359 -12.90 -14.61 -0.68
C ALA A 359 -12.50 -13.11 -0.62
N THR A 360 -13.43 -12.19 -0.87
CA THR A 360 -13.20 -10.75 -0.76
C THR A 360 -12.86 -10.35 0.67
N VAL A 361 -13.62 -10.86 1.67
CA VAL A 361 -13.34 -10.59 3.09
C VAL A 361 -11.93 -11.06 3.47
N GLU A 362 -11.60 -12.32 3.14
CA GLU A 362 -10.30 -12.91 3.46
C GLU A 362 -9.13 -12.19 2.77
N ALA A 363 -9.30 -11.84 1.49
CA ALA A 363 -8.27 -11.15 0.73
C ALA A 363 -8.07 -9.71 1.25
N THR A 364 -9.13 -9.00 1.64
CA THR A 364 -9.02 -7.65 2.20
C THR A 364 -8.29 -7.66 3.53
N GLU A 365 -8.64 -8.58 4.44
CA GLU A 365 -7.94 -8.75 5.71
C GLU A 365 -6.43 -8.98 5.49
N GLU A 366 -6.06 -9.94 4.62
CA GLU A 366 -4.65 -10.24 4.36
C GLU A 366 -3.92 -9.09 3.65
N ALA A 367 -4.55 -8.38 2.72
CA ALA A 367 -3.94 -7.23 2.05
C ALA A 367 -3.59 -6.12 3.06
N ILE A 368 -4.45 -5.85 4.04
CA ILE A 368 -4.18 -4.90 5.12
C ILE A 368 -3.01 -5.37 5.99
N LEU A 369 -2.98 -6.64 6.36
CA LEU A 369 -1.88 -7.21 7.13
C LEU A 369 -0.56 -7.14 6.36
N ASN A 370 -0.57 -7.39 5.05
CA ASN A 370 0.61 -7.24 4.20
C ASN A 370 1.07 -5.78 4.11
N ALA A 371 0.16 -4.81 3.97
CA ALA A 371 0.51 -3.38 4.01
C ALA A 371 1.25 -3.00 5.30
N LEU A 372 0.84 -3.57 6.43
CA LEU A 372 1.43 -3.34 7.75
C LEU A 372 2.76 -4.07 7.92
N THR A 373 2.82 -5.36 7.57
CA THR A 373 4.01 -6.17 7.79
C THR A 373 5.15 -5.81 6.82
N MET A 374 4.85 -5.43 5.58
CA MET A 374 5.86 -5.07 4.58
C MET A 374 6.43 -3.66 4.74
N ALA A 375 5.77 -2.80 5.52
CA ALA A 375 6.24 -1.44 5.74
C ALA A 375 7.51 -1.37 6.60
N LYS A 376 8.39 -0.40 6.29
CA LYS A 376 9.62 -0.09 7.01
C LYS A 376 9.49 1.23 7.75
N THR A 377 10.16 1.36 8.89
CA THR A 377 10.27 2.64 9.62
C THR A 377 10.63 3.77 8.67
N MET A 378 9.96 4.90 8.80
CA MET A 378 10.17 6.07 7.94
C MET A 378 10.19 7.35 8.76
N GLU A 379 11.21 8.18 8.53
CA GLU A 379 11.27 9.56 8.98
C GLU A 379 10.72 10.48 7.89
N GLY A 380 9.90 11.42 8.28
CA GLY A 380 9.27 12.44 7.42
C GLY A 380 9.57 13.86 7.84
N ILE A 381 8.57 14.72 7.64
CA ILE A 381 8.65 16.16 7.97
C ILE A 381 9.01 16.39 9.44
N SER A 382 9.86 17.39 9.70
CA SER A 382 10.21 17.86 11.05
C SER A 382 10.70 16.76 12.02
N GLY A 383 11.32 15.68 11.49
CA GLY A 383 11.80 14.56 12.30
C GLY A 383 10.71 13.64 12.85
N HIS A 384 9.50 13.69 12.29
CA HIS A 384 8.44 12.72 12.62
C HIS A 384 8.85 11.34 12.15
N VAL A 385 8.73 10.33 13.02
CA VAL A 385 9.05 8.95 12.70
C VAL A 385 7.83 8.06 12.89
N ALA A 386 7.47 7.32 11.86
CA ALA A 386 6.52 6.21 11.93
C ALA A 386 7.28 4.88 11.95
N TYR A 387 7.04 4.08 12.99
CA TYR A 387 7.75 2.83 13.21
C TYR A 387 7.07 1.67 12.49
N GLN A 388 7.85 0.75 11.96
CA GLN A 388 7.38 -0.53 11.43
C GLN A 388 6.85 -1.43 12.55
N LEU A 389 5.99 -2.38 12.22
CA LEU A 389 5.55 -3.42 13.16
C LEU A 389 6.77 -4.28 13.60
N PRO A 390 7.08 -4.37 14.91
CA PRO A 390 8.22 -5.14 15.43
C PRO A 390 7.91 -6.64 15.46
N TYR A 391 8.59 -7.44 14.66
CA TYR A 391 8.30 -8.87 14.49
C TYR A 391 8.62 -9.71 15.71
N ASP A 392 9.70 -9.41 16.43
CA ASP A 392 10.09 -10.07 17.67
C ASP A 392 9.01 -9.95 18.75
N ARG A 393 8.47 -8.75 18.91
CA ARG A 393 7.39 -8.48 19.85
C ARG A 393 6.07 -9.09 19.35
N LEU A 394 5.78 -8.99 18.05
CA LEU A 394 4.64 -9.64 17.44
C LEU A 394 4.67 -11.15 17.72
N ALA A 395 5.80 -11.81 17.48
CA ALA A 395 5.95 -13.25 17.74
C ALA A 395 5.68 -13.61 19.20
N THR A 396 6.21 -12.80 20.14
CA THR A 396 5.96 -12.99 21.57
C THR A 396 4.49 -12.84 21.93
N ILE A 397 3.81 -11.82 21.38
CA ILE A 397 2.39 -11.58 21.63
C ILE A 397 1.55 -12.72 21.03
N MET A 398 1.77 -13.06 19.78
CA MET A 398 1.03 -14.12 19.11
C MET A 398 1.15 -15.46 19.86
N ALA A 399 2.35 -15.81 20.33
CA ALA A 399 2.60 -17.01 21.13
C ALA A 399 1.84 -16.96 22.47
N LYS A 400 1.79 -15.81 23.17
CA LYS A 400 1.02 -15.60 24.40
C LYS A 400 -0.45 -15.94 24.24
N TYR A 401 -1.02 -15.66 23.07
CA TYR A 401 -2.43 -15.94 22.73
C TYR A 401 -2.65 -17.30 22.03
N GLY A 402 -1.66 -18.17 22.05
CA GLY A 402 -1.77 -19.52 21.45
C GLY A 402 -1.72 -19.54 19.91
N ARG A 403 -1.18 -18.47 19.29
CA ARG A 403 -0.99 -18.31 17.84
C ARG A 403 0.49 -18.12 17.50
N PRO A 404 1.39 -19.08 17.82
CA PRO A 404 2.82 -18.89 17.58
C PRO A 404 3.11 -18.68 16.09
N LEU A 405 3.96 -17.72 15.77
CA LEU A 405 4.40 -17.48 14.41
C LEU A 405 5.37 -18.60 13.98
N ALA A 406 5.24 -19.03 12.72
CA ALA A 406 6.16 -19.95 12.08
C ALA A 406 6.73 -19.26 10.84
N MET A 407 7.98 -18.79 10.90
CA MET A 407 8.65 -18.18 9.75
C MET A 407 8.84 -19.23 8.65
N GLU A 408 8.11 -19.12 7.55
CA GLU A 408 8.37 -19.94 6.37
C GLU A 408 9.57 -19.38 5.57
N PRO A 409 10.47 -20.23 5.04
CA PRO A 409 11.53 -19.77 4.17
C PRO A 409 10.93 -19.13 2.91
N ARG A 410 11.44 -17.96 2.52
CA ARG A 410 11.06 -17.29 1.26
C ARG A 410 11.16 -18.28 0.10
N ARG A 411 10.07 -18.53 -0.59
CA ARG A 411 10.12 -19.13 -1.92
C ARG A 411 10.65 -18.06 -2.87
N LEU A 412 11.93 -18.18 -3.24
CA LEU A 412 12.51 -17.44 -4.35
C LEU A 412 11.86 -17.97 -5.63
N PHE A 413 11.08 -17.13 -6.27
CA PHE A 413 10.48 -17.43 -7.58
C PHE A 413 11.41 -16.96 -8.70
#